data_13f23d82fd6cb05f32ac9d729d544e91
#
_entry.id   13f23d82fd6cb05f32ac9d729d544e91
#
_cell.length_a   1.000
_cell.length_b   1.000
_cell.length_c   1.000
_cell.angle_alpha   90.00
_cell.angle_beta   90.00
_cell.angle_gamma   90.00
#
_symmetry.space_group_name_H-M   'P 1'
#
loop_
_entity.id
_entity.type
_entity.pdbx_description
1 polymer ?
#
loop_
_entity_poly.entity_id
_entity_poly.type
_entity_poly.pdbx_seq_one_letter_code
_entity_poly.pdbx_strand_id
1 'polypeptide(L)'
;MYAINHYYADDRMGDLIGRQYALLLVMVRFGIPLGVADRTIAEVCRESGVDLETFLAVVNLLVDEENFELVPQAISLPTLVKYLHTSHDYFLNYRLPQIRSRLEQALAACGQPDQLQSLVMQYFDEYVQEVQNHMDYEDHKVFQYVEDLLAGRAARDGYHIGIFSSRHDHVEERLVELKNIILKYIVTPSTHELNAVLFDIFACSDDLASHNSVEDNLFVPVIRYYETGRETHD
;
A
#
# COMPACT_ATOMS: atom_id res chain seq x y z
N MET A 1 11.47 -2.70 27.45
CA MET A 1 11.27 -1.53 26.57
C MET A 1 9.82 -1.64 26.15
N TYR A 2 8.95 -0.75 26.61
CA TYR A 2 7.54 -0.79 26.22
C TYR A 2 7.46 -0.50 24.71
N ALA A 3 6.76 -1.34 23.95
CA ALA A 3 6.44 -1.05 22.56
C ALA A 3 5.59 0.24 22.56
N ILE A 4 5.98 1.24 21.75
CA ILE A 4 5.13 2.38 21.50
C ILE A 4 4.17 1.90 20.42
N ASN A 5 2.90 1.75 20.78
CA ASN A 5 1.84 1.28 19.89
C ASN A 5 1.03 2.43 19.30
N HIS A 6 1.37 3.69 19.63
CA HIS A 6 0.67 4.86 19.12
C HIS A 6 1.62 6.06 19.01
N TYR A 7 1.54 6.83 17.91
CA TYR A 7 2.32 8.03 17.66
C TYR A 7 1.45 9.28 17.68
N TYR A 8 2.04 10.36 18.17
CA TYR A 8 1.39 11.65 18.35
C TYR A 8 2.12 12.76 17.58
N ALA A 9 1.47 13.91 17.45
CA ALA A 9 1.97 15.07 16.73
C ALA A 9 3.36 15.55 17.21
N ASP A 10 3.61 15.46 18.51
CA ASP A 10 4.85 15.93 19.17
C ASP A 10 5.99 14.89 19.17
N ASP A 11 5.71 13.64 18.72
CA ASP A 11 6.75 12.64 18.56
C ASP A 11 7.74 13.03 17.45
N ARG A 12 9.00 12.61 17.57
CA ARG A 12 10.01 12.89 16.56
C ARG A 12 9.87 11.95 15.38
N MET A 13 9.89 12.49 14.17
CA MET A 13 9.83 11.72 12.95
C MET A 13 10.98 10.70 12.84
N GLY A 14 12.18 11.06 13.29
CA GLY A 14 13.32 10.14 13.31
C GLY A 14 13.14 8.96 14.25
N ASP A 15 12.47 9.14 15.38
CA ASP A 15 12.20 8.05 16.33
C ASP A 15 11.15 7.09 15.77
N LEU A 16 10.12 7.62 15.08
CA LEU A 16 9.12 6.84 14.34
C LEU A 16 9.84 5.90 13.35
N ILE A 17 10.62 6.46 12.43
CA ILE A 17 11.32 5.70 11.40
C ILE A 17 12.38 4.75 11.99
N GLY A 18 13.09 5.18 13.01
CA GLY A 18 14.10 4.34 13.67
C GLY A 18 13.52 3.08 14.32
N ARG A 19 12.26 3.11 14.72
CA ARG A 19 11.54 1.95 15.30
C ARG A 19 10.78 1.15 14.27
N GLN A 20 10.23 1.82 13.25
CA GLN A 20 9.35 1.26 12.22
C GLN A 20 9.87 1.65 10.83
N TYR A 21 10.98 1.05 10.40
CA TYR A 21 11.64 1.42 9.13
C TYR A 21 10.74 1.22 7.89
N ALA A 22 9.75 0.35 7.95
CA ALA A 22 8.76 0.16 6.87
C ALA A 22 7.96 1.45 6.58
N LEU A 23 7.80 2.34 7.58
CA LEU A 23 7.13 3.63 7.41
C LEU A 23 7.93 4.64 6.57
N LEU A 24 9.15 4.32 6.13
CA LEU A 24 9.84 5.07 5.08
C LEU A 24 9.02 5.10 3.79
N LEU A 25 8.31 4.01 3.46
CA LEU A 25 7.41 3.96 2.30
C LEU A 25 6.20 4.87 2.49
N VAL A 26 5.67 4.96 3.71
CA VAL A 26 4.58 5.90 4.06
C VAL A 26 5.03 7.35 3.85
N MET A 27 6.24 7.70 4.32
CA MET A 27 6.79 9.05 4.08
C MET A 27 6.89 9.38 2.59
N VAL A 28 7.45 8.47 1.79
CA VAL A 28 7.58 8.65 0.34
C VAL A 28 6.22 8.87 -0.33
N ARG A 29 5.20 8.08 0.05
CA ARG A 29 3.84 8.18 -0.49
C ARG A 29 3.15 9.50 -0.14
N PHE A 30 3.42 10.07 1.03
CA PHE A 30 2.99 11.42 1.38
C PHE A 30 3.86 12.53 0.77
N GLY A 31 4.94 12.20 0.06
CA GLY A 31 5.88 13.16 -0.50
C GLY A 31 6.75 13.86 0.54
N ILE A 32 6.95 13.22 1.70
CA ILE A 32 7.80 13.75 2.79
C ILE A 32 9.27 13.43 2.47
N PRO A 33 10.16 14.44 2.37
CA PRO A 33 11.56 14.22 2.07
C PRO A 33 12.33 13.67 3.28
N LEU A 34 13.50 13.09 3.05
CA LEU A 34 14.43 12.71 4.11
C LEU A 34 15.05 13.94 4.80
N GLY A 35 15.81 13.72 5.88
CA GLY A 35 16.47 14.79 6.64
C GLY A 35 15.60 15.41 7.74
N VAL A 36 14.65 14.65 8.29
CA VAL A 36 13.61 15.09 9.23
C VAL A 36 13.89 14.73 10.69
N ALA A 37 14.99 14.05 11.00
CA ALA A 37 15.24 13.29 12.24
C ALA A 37 14.83 13.96 13.57
N ASP A 38 15.21 15.22 13.77
CA ASP A 38 14.97 15.92 15.05
C ASP A 38 13.67 16.72 15.10
N ARG A 39 12.94 16.79 13.98
CA ARG A 39 11.66 17.52 13.90
C ARG A 39 10.52 16.64 14.35
N THR A 40 9.47 17.27 14.91
CA THR A 40 8.25 16.57 15.27
C THR A 40 7.46 16.15 14.02
N ILE A 41 6.59 15.16 14.18
CA ILE A 41 5.68 14.73 13.10
C ILE A 41 4.85 15.91 12.60
N ALA A 42 4.31 16.75 13.53
CA ALA A 42 3.53 17.92 13.16
C ALA A 42 4.33 18.95 12.36
N GLU A 43 5.60 19.20 12.73
CA GLU A 43 6.46 20.12 12.00
C GLU A 43 6.73 19.62 10.58
N VAL A 44 7.05 18.33 10.45
CA VAL A 44 7.34 17.72 9.15
C VAL A 44 6.11 17.71 8.24
N CYS A 45 4.93 17.32 8.75
CA CYS A 45 3.69 17.36 7.99
C CYS A 45 3.35 18.78 7.50
N ARG A 46 3.46 19.76 8.39
CA ARG A 46 3.22 21.18 8.04
C ARG A 46 4.16 21.68 6.94
N GLU A 47 5.46 21.39 7.04
CA GLU A 47 6.46 21.80 6.07
C GLU A 47 6.32 21.12 4.72
N SER A 48 5.81 19.88 4.72
CA SER A 48 5.56 19.10 3.51
C SER A 48 4.16 19.32 2.92
N GLY A 49 3.30 20.13 3.57
CA GLY A 49 1.92 20.36 3.13
C GLY A 49 1.05 19.11 3.24
N VAL A 50 1.34 18.22 4.18
CA VAL A 50 0.62 16.96 4.44
C VAL A 50 -0.35 17.20 5.60
N ASP A 51 -1.59 16.69 5.45
CA ASP A 51 -2.57 16.69 6.53
C ASP A 51 -2.10 15.79 7.68
N LEU A 52 -1.96 16.38 8.87
CA LEU A 52 -1.38 15.74 10.04
C LEU A 52 -2.23 14.57 10.54
N GLU A 53 -3.55 14.76 10.62
CA GLU A 53 -4.47 13.74 11.13
C GLU A 53 -4.52 12.53 10.19
N THR A 54 -4.52 12.77 8.88
CA THR A 54 -4.45 11.70 7.88
C THR A 54 -3.12 10.94 7.95
N PHE A 55 -1.99 11.65 8.11
CA PHE A 55 -0.69 11.01 8.28
C PHE A 55 -0.65 10.13 9.53
N LEU A 56 -1.08 10.68 10.68
CA LEU A 56 -1.12 9.93 11.94
C LEU A 56 -2.07 8.74 11.89
N ALA A 57 -3.22 8.88 11.21
CA ALA A 57 -4.17 7.77 11.05
C ALA A 57 -3.52 6.62 10.26
N VAL A 58 -2.87 6.89 9.12
CA VAL A 58 -2.16 5.85 8.35
C VAL A 58 -1.04 5.22 9.17
N VAL A 59 -0.23 6.02 9.86
CA VAL A 59 0.87 5.50 10.68
C VAL A 59 0.36 4.62 11.81
N ASN A 60 -0.62 5.08 12.59
CA ASN A 60 -1.12 4.34 13.74
C ASN A 60 -1.89 3.09 13.35
N LEU A 61 -2.64 3.11 12.24
CA LEU A 61 -3.25 1.92 11.67
C LEU A 61 -2.19 0.86 11.34
N LEU A 62 -1.11 1.23 10.64
CA LEU A 62 -0.08 0.28 10.22
C LEU A 62 0.83 -0.19 11.36
N VAL A 63 0.88 0.53 12.48
CA VAL A 63 1.69 0.15 13.67
C VAL A 63 0.91 -0.76 14.63
N ASP A 64 -0.39 -0.51 14.79
CA ASP A 64 -1.24 -1.25 15.74
C ASP A 64 -2.70 -1.30 15.23
N GLU A 65 -2.93 -2.11 14.20
CA GLU A 65 -4.25 -2.25 13.56
C GLU A 65 -5.34 -2.71 14.55
N GLU A 66 -4.98 -3.60 15.47
CA GLU A 66 -5.94 -4.16 16.47
C GLU A 66 -6.50 -3.11 17.42
N ASN A 67 -5.71 -2.07 17.74
CA ASN A 67 -6.11 -1.01 18.68
C ASN A 67 -6.35 0.33 17.96
N PHE A 68 -6.37 0.35 16.62
CA PHE A 68 -6.61 1.56 15.86
C PHE A 68 -8.07 2.02 15.95
N GLU A 69 -8.28 3.26 16.35
CA GLU A 69 -9.60 3.90 16.40
C GLU A 69 -9.70 4.99 15.32
N LEU A 70 -10.58 4.78 14.36
CA LEU A 70 -10.82 5.72 13.27
C LEU A 70 -11.72 6.89 13.71
N VAL A 71 -11.30 8.11 13.41
CA VAL A 71 -12.08 9.34 13.51
C VAL A 71 -12.33 9.87 12.10
N PRO A 72 -13.39 9.43 11.38
CA PRO A 72 -13.55 9.68 9.95
C PRO A 72 -13.58 11.15 9.57
N GLN A 73 -14.18 12.03 10.39
CA GLN A 73 -14.30 13.46 10.15
C GLN A 73 -12.94 14.21 10.22
N ALA A 74 -11.91 13.61 10.82
CA ALA A 74 -10.58 14.19 10.90
C ALA A 74 -9.73 13.90 9.65
N ILE A 75 -10.15 12.96 8.80
CA ILE A 75 -9.37 12.47 7.68
C ILE A 75 -9.60 13.32 6.42
N SER A 76 -8.52 13.79 5.82
CA SER A 76 -8.51 14.46 4.52
C SER A 76 -8.57 13.44 3.38
N LEU A 77 -9.75 13.20 2.79
CA LEU A 77 -9.89 12.32 1.63
C LEU A 77 -8.96 12.69 0.46
N PRO A 78 -8.77 13.99 0.09
CA PRO A 78 -7.82 14.33 -0.97
C PRO A 78 -6.38 13.91 -0.66
N THR A 79 -5.96 14.04 0.62
CA THR A 79 -4.63 13.61 1.05
C THR A 79 -4.50 12.09 0.99
N LEU A 80 -5.54 11.37 1.40
CA LEU A 80 -5.55 9.90 1.39
C LEU A 80 -5.57 9.33 -0.03
N VAL A 81 -6.39 9.89 -0.93
CA VAL A 81 -6.40 9.54 -2.37
C VAL A 81 -5.01 9.75 -2.99
N LYS A 82 -4.37 10.88 -2.71
CA LYS A 82 -3.01 11.13 -3.22
C LYS A 82 -2.01 10.11 -2.69
N TYR A 83 -2.10 9.71 -1.42
CA TYR A 83 -1.27 8.68 -0.81
C TYR A 83 -1.45 7.33 -1.53
N LEU A 84 -2.69 6.88 -1.75
CA LEU A 84 -2.99 5.63 -2.44
C LEU A 84 -2.53 5.66 -3.90
N HIS A 85 -2.81 6.72 -4.63
CA HIS A 85 -2.35 6.88 -6.02
C HIS A 85 -0.80 6.84 -6.13
N THR A 86 -0.08 7.47 -5.20
CA THR A 86 1.39 7.41 -5.16
C THR A 86 1.88 5.98 -4.83
N SER A 87 1.09 5.21 -4.07
CA SER A 87 1.37 3.79 -3.81
C SER A 87 1.25 2.96 -5.09
N HIS A 88 0.20 3.19 -5.91
CA HIS A 88 0.01 2.51 -7.20
C HIS A 88 1.18 2.78 -8.14
N ASP A 89 1.59 4.04 -8.29
CA ASP A 89 2.76 4.42 -9.10
C ASP A 89 4.04 3.68 -8.64
N TYR A 90 4.27 3.62 -7.32
CA TYR A 90 5.40 2.89 -6.76
C TYR A 90 5.35 1.40 -7.09
N PHE A 91 4.21 0.72 -6.91
CA PHE A 91 4.10 -0.71 -7.20
C PHE A 91 4.25 -1.00 -8.68
N LEU A 92 3.50 -0.29 -9.55
CA LEU A 92 3.41 -0.59 -10.97
C LEU A 92 4.66 -0.15 -11.75
N ASN A 93 5.22 1.02 -11.41
CA ASN A 93 6.30 1.63 -12.20
C ASN A 93 7.70 1.44 -11.60
N TYR A 94 7.80 0.96 -10.34
CA TYR A 94 9.10 0.77 -9.71
C TYR A 94 9.27 -0.64 -9.12
N ARG A 95 8.41 -1.04 -8.16
CA ARG A 95 8.67 -2.22 -7.33
C ARG A 95 8.51 -3.53 -8.10
N LEU A 96 7.37 -3.75 -8.76
CA LEU A 96 7.10 -4.96 -9.52
C LEU A 96 8.03 -5.14 -10.72
N PRO A 97 8.33 -4.11 -11.54
CA PRO A 97 9.34 -4.22 -12.60
C PRO A 97 10.75 -4.58 -12.07
N GLN A 98 11.14 -4.02 -10.92
CA GLN A 98 12.42 -4.34 -10.29
C GLN A 98 12.49 -5.81 -9.86
N ILE A 99 11.44 -6.30 -9.18
CA ILE A 99 11.35 -7.71 -8.75
C ILE A 99 11.40 -8.63 -9.98
N ARG A 100 10.62 -8.31 -11.03
CA ARG A 100 10.60 -9.07 -12.28
C ARG A 100 12.00 -9.26 -12.87
N SER A 101 12.73 -8.17 -13.04
CA SER A 101 14.07 -8.20 -13.61
C SER A 101 15.05 -9.03 -12.77
N ARG A 102 14.99 -8.88 -11.45
CA ARG A 102 15.85 -9.62 -10.53
C ARG A 102 15.48 -11.10 -10.46
N LEU A 103 14.19 -11.43 -10.51
CA LEU A 103 13.70 -12.81 -10.53
C LEU A 103 14.18 -13.54 -11.78
N GLU A 104 14.04 -12.94 -12.96
CA GLU A 104 14.53 -13.49 -14.22
C GLU A 104 16.04 -13.79 -14.17
N GLN A 105 16.84 -12.83 -13.70
CA GLN A 105 18.29 -12.99 -13.55
C GLN A 105 18.65 -14.10 -12.54
N ALA A 106 17.96 -14.15 -11.41
CA ALA A 106 18.22 -15.15 -10.38
C ALA A 106 17.87 -16.57 -10.86
N LEU A 107 16.74 -16.73 -11.57
CA LEU A 107 16.33 -18.01 -12.15
C LEU A 107 17.32 -18.51 -13.21
N ALA A 108 17.78 -17.63 -14.10
CA ALA A 108 18.78 -17.95 -15.11
C ALA A 108 20.11 -18.40 -14.48
N ALA A 109 20.54 -17.73 -13.39
CA ALA A 109 21.77 -18.10 -12.67
C ALA A 109 21.67 -19.42 -11.91
N CYS A 110 20.46 -19.90 -11.58
CA CYS A 110 20.24 -21.14 -10.85
C CYS A 110 20.38 -22.42 -11.71
N GLY A 111 20.53 -22.30 -13.04
CA GLY A 111 20.64 -23.46 -13.95
C GLY A 111 19.40 -24.36 -13.97
N GLN A 112 18.23 -23.81 -13.66
CA GLN A 112 16.97 -24.54 -13.73
C GLN A 112 16.56 -24.82 -15.19
N PRO A 113 15.75 -25.88 -15.45
CA PRO A 113 15.21 -26.09 -16.78
C PRO A 113 14.45 -24.87 -17.30
N ASP A 114 14.62 -24.52 -18.58
CA ASP A 114 13.98 -23.34 -19.21
C ASP A 114 12.45 -23.36 -19.05
N GLN A 115 11.83 -24.55 -19.08
CA GLN A 115 10.40 -24.71 -18.87
C GLN A 115 9.95 -24.25 -17.48
N LEU A 116 10.72 -24.55 -16.42
CA LEU A 116 10.40 -24.14 -15.07
C LEU A 116 10.60 -22.63 -14.89
N GLN A 117 11.69 -22.07 -15.44
CA GLN A 117 11.93 -20.64 -15.45
C GLN A 117 10.78 -19.89 -16.14
N SER A 118 10.38 -20.35 -17.33
CA SER A 118 9.27 -19.76 -18.09
C SER A 118 7.95 -19.82 -17.32
N LEU A 119 7.66 -20.92 -16.64
CA LEU A 119 6.43 -21.07 -15.84
C LEU A 119 6.40 -20.10 -14.66
N VAL A 120 7.51 -19.95 -13.93
CA VAL A 120 7.61 -19.00 -12.80
C VAL A 120 7.46 -17.57 -13.30
N MET A 121 8.11 -17.21 -14.41
CA MET A 121 8.00 -15.86 -14.99
C MET A 121 6.60 -15.57 -15.51
N GLN A 122 5.95 -16.53 -16.18
CA GLN A 122 4.57 -16.40 -16.62
C GLN A 122 3.63 -16.16 -15.43
N TYR A 123 3.76 -16.93 -14.35
CA TYR A 123 2.94 -16.75 -13.16
C TYR A 123 3.13 -15.36 -12.55
N PHE A 124 4.38 -14.87 -12.49
CA PHE A 124 4.66 -13.51 -12.02
C PHE A 124 4.05 -12.44 -12.93
N ASP A 125 4.16 -12.59 -14.26
CA ASP A 125 3.60 -11.64 -15.22
C ASP A 125 2.07 -11.59 -15.18
N GLU A 126 1.40 -12.75 -15.00
CA GLU A 126 -0.05 -12.82 -14.77
C GLU A 126 -0.46 -12.10 -13.48
N TYR A 127 0.30 -12.31 -12.41
CA TYR A 127 0.10 -11.59 -11.14
C TYR A 127 0.23 -10.07 -11.30
N VAL A 128 1.28 -9.60 -11.99
CA VAL A 128 1.48 -8.16 -12.26
C VAL A 128 0.29 -7.58 -13.01
N GLN A 129 -0.25 -8.32 -13.99
CA GLN A 129 -1.43 -7.88 -14.75
C GLN A 129 -2.68 -7.76 -13.86
N GLU A 130 -2.86 -8.65 -12.88
CA GLU A 130 -3.97 -8.56 -11.93
C GLU A 130 -3.84 -7.34 -11.02
N VAL A 131 -2.64 -7.11 -10.46
CA VAL A 131 -2.37 -5.90 -9.66
C VAL A 131 -2.62 -4.64 -10.48
N GLN A 132 -2.19 -4.61 -11.75
CA GLN A 132 -2.44 -3.47 -12.63
C GLN A 132 -3.94 -3.25 -12.86
N ASN A 133 -4.70 -4.29 -13.18
CA ASN A 133 -6.14 -4.19 -13.40
C ASN A 133 -6.89 -3.70 -12.15
N HIS A 134 -6.44 -4.14 -10.97
CA HIS A 134 -6.98 -3.75 -9.67
C HIS A 134 -6.74 -2.24 -9.43
N MET A 135 -5.51 -1.79 -9.50
CA MET A 135 -5.14 -0.39 -9.28
C MET A 135 -5.71 0.55 -10.36
N ASP A 136 -5.76 0.11 -11.62
CA ASP A 136 -6.40 0.86 -12.70
C ASP A 136 -7.91 1.09 -12.44
N TYR A 137 -8.60 0.09 -11.88
CA TYR A 137 -10.00 0.25 -11.48
C TYR A 137 -10.16 1.28 -10.37
N GLU A 138 -9.27 1.29 -9.38
CA GLU A 138 -9.28 2.26 -8.28
C GLU A 138 -9.00 3.67 -8.78
N ASP A 139 -7.96 3.85 -9.55
CA ASP A 139 -7.57 5.15 -10.10
C ASP A 139 -8.69 5.77 -10.96
N HIS A 140 -9.31 4.97 -11.85
CA HIS A 140 -10.26 5.49 -12.83
C HIS A 140 -11.71 5.49 -12.34
N LYS A 141 -12.08 4.63 -11.39
CA LYS A 141 -13.47 4.50 -10.93
C LYS A 141 -13.64 4.98 -9.50
N VAL A 142 -12.82 4.49 -8.57
CA VAL A 142 -13.01 4.76 -7.14
C VAL A 142 -12.59 6.19 -6.80
N PHE A 143 -11.38 6.60 -7.22
CA PHE A 143 -10.88 7.94 -6.93
C PHE A 143 -11.69 9.02 -7.65
N GLN A 144 -12.14 8.75 -8.89
CA GLN A 144 -13.05 9.65 -9.59
C GLN A 144 -14.40 9.79 -8.84
N TYR A 145 -14.92 8.70 -8.27
CA TYR A 145 -16.11 8.75 -7.44
C TYR A 145 -15.91 9.62 -6.19
N VAL A 146 -14.74 9.51 -5.53
CA VAL A 146 -14.41 10.35 -4.37
C VAL A 146 -14.34 11.83 -4.75
N GLU A 147 -13.75 12.17 -5.90
CA GLU A 147 -13.75 13.54 -6.42
C GLU A 147 -15.17 14.07 -6.68
N ASP A 148 -16.03 13.26 -7.29
CA ASP A 148 -17.44 13.59 -7.52
C ASP A 148 -18.19 13.77 -6.19
N LEU A 149 -17.92 12.88 -5.22
CA LEU A 149 -18.46 12.97 -3.87
C LEU A 149 -18.06 14.27 -3.16
N LEU A 150 -16.80 14.64 -3.17
CA LEU A 150 -16.31 15.87 -2.53
C LEU A 150 -16.83 17.14 -3.23
N ALA A 151 -17.01 17.10 -4.55
CA ALA A 151 -17.55 18.22 -5.33
C ALA A 151 -19.08 18.36 -5.27
N GLY A 152 -19.78 17.54 -4.50
CA GLY A 152 -21.23 17.60 -4.41
C GLY A 152 -21.96 17.05 -5.65
N ARG A 153 -21.27 16.36 -6.55
CA ARG A 153 -21.87 15.78 -7.76
C ARG A 153 -22.58 14.45 -7.45
N ALA A 154 -23.64 14.17 -8.18
CA ALA A 154 -24.34 12.88 -8.06
C ALA A 154 -23.44 11.74 -8.54
N ALA A 155 -23.51 10.61 -7.84
CA ALA A 155 -22.84 9.39 -8.27
C ALA A 155 -23.35 8.94 -9.63
N ARG A 156 -22.43 8.56 -10.52
CA ARG A 156 -22.78 8.00 -11.84
C ARG A 156 -23.24 6.54 -11.66
N ASP A 157 -24.31 6.17 -12.34
CA ASP A 157 -24.80 4.79 -12.40
C ASP A 157 -25.11 4.14 -11.03
N GLY A 158 -25.47 4.95 -10.02
CA GLY A 158 -25.75 4.44 -8.67
C GLY A 158 -24.54 3.86 -7.95
N TYR A 159 -23.31 4.26 -8.34
CA TYR A 159 -22.09 3.79 -7.69
C TYR A 159 -22.02 4.29 -6.26
N HIS A 160 -21.60 3.44 -5.36
CA HIS A 160 -21.31 3.72 -3.95
C HIS A 160 -20.11 2.87 -3.50
N ILE A 161 -19.43 3.28 -2.44
CA ILE A 161 -18.18 2.63 -2.00
C ILE A 161 -18.37 1.15 -1.61
N GLY A 162 -19.58 0.75 -1.22
CA GLY A 162 -19.89 -0.64 -0.93
C GLY A 162 -19.71 -1.59 -2.12
N ILE A 163 -19.78 -1.09 -3.38
CA ILE A 163 -19.50 -1.88 -4.57
C ILE A 163 -18.01 -2.22 -4.62
N PHE A 164 -17.13 -1.26 -4.35
CA PHE A 164 -15.69 -1.49 -4.24
C PHE A 164 -15.39 -2.48 -3.11
N SER A 165 -15.78 -2.18 -1.89
CA SER A 165 -15.53 -3.03 -0.72
C SER A 165 -16.00 -4.48 -0.89
N SER A 166 -17.05 -4.74 -1.69
CA SER A 166 -17.52 -6.11 -1.96
C SER A 166 -16.74 -6.86 -3.02
N ARG A 167 -15.88 -6.16 -3.77
CA ARG A 167 -15.09 -6.69 -4.88
C ARG A 167 -13.59 -6.55 -4.66
N HIS A 168 -13.21 -5.94 -3.53
CA HIS A 168 -11.82 -5.76 -3.18
C HIS A 168 -11.16 -7.13 -2.96
N ASP A 169 -10.29 -7.51 -3.88
CA ASP A 169 -9.56 -8.77 -3.85
C ASP A 169 -8.19 -8.56 -3.21
N HIS A 170 -7.77 -9.51 -2.39
CA HIS A 170 -6.46 -9.49 -1.76
C HIS A 170 -5.39 -10.01 -2.72
N VAL A 171 -4.94 -9.13 -3.63
CA VAL A 171 -3.97 -9.47 -4.68
C VAL A 171 -2.61 -9.92 -4.12
N GLU A 172 -2.27 -9.56 -2.89
CA GLU A 172 -1.03 -9.96 -2.22
C GLU A 172 -0.95 -11.48 -1.98
N GLU A 173 -2.08 -12.18 -1.86
CA GLU A 173 -2.10 -13.63 -1.61
C GLU A 173 -1.41 -14.42 -2.73
N ARG A 174 -1.47 -13.94 -3.96
CA ARG A 174 -0.78 -14.58 -5.10
C ARG A 174 0.74 -14.45 -5.05
N LEU A 175 1.28 -13.39 -4.45
CA LEU A 175 2.73 -13.33 -4.16
C LEU A 175 3.15 -14.39 -3.14
N VAL A 176 2.28 -14.69 -2.18
CA VAL A 176 2.50 -15.80 -1.23
C VAL A 176 2.54 -17.14 -1.96
N GLU A 177 1.68 -17.35 -2.94
CA GLU A 177 1.70 -18.57 -3.76
C GLU A 177 2.96 -18.66 -4.62
N LEU A 178 3.37 -17.57 -5.29
CA LEU A 178 4.61 -17.53 -6.07
C LEU A 178 5.83 -17.88 -5.21
N LYS A 179 5.93 -17.29 -4.04
CA LYS A 179 6.96 -17.61 -3.05
C LYS A 179 6.99 -19.09 -2.72
N ASN A 180 5.83 -19.69 -2.45
CA ASN A 180 5.72 -21.11 -2.15
C ASN A 180 6.12 -22.00 -3.34
N ILE A 181 5.81 -21.60 -4.57
CA ILE A 181 6.25 -22.28 -5.79
C ILE A 181 7.78 -22.26 -5.87
N ILE A 182 8.41 -21.10 -5.69
CA ILE A 182 9.88 -20.97 -5.73
C ILE A 182 10.52 -21.85 -4.64
N LEU A 183 10.07 -21.74 -3.39
CA LEU A 183 10.63 -22.50 -2.27
C LEU A 183 10.47 -24.02 -2.42
N LYS A 184 9.41 -24.48 -3.08
CA LYS A 184 9.09 -25.91 -3.20
C LYS A 184 9.75 -26.56 -4.41
N TYR A 185 9.85 -25.84 -5.54
CA TYR A 185 10.20 -26.45 -6.82
C TYR A 185 11.57 -26.01 -7.36
N ILE A 186 12.13 -24.92 -6.89
CA ILE A 186 13.47 -24.49 -7.30
C ILE A 186 14.52 -25.23 -6.46
N VAL A 187 14.96 -26.37 -6.96
CA VAL A 187 15.99 -27.20 -6.29
C VAL A 187 17.38 -26.76 -6.78
N THR A 188 17.98 -25.85 -6.06
CA THR A 188 19.32 -25.33 -6.35
C THR A 188 20.07 -25.05 -5.04
N PRO A 189 21.41 -25.06 -5.02
CA PRO A 189 22.14 -24.46 -3.92
C PRO A 189 21.67 -23.01 -3.72
N SER A 190 21.39 -22.63 -2.48
CA SER A 190 20.95 -21.26 -2.17
C SER A 190 21.99 -20.27 -2.68
N THR A 191 21.56 -19.33 -3.55
CA THR A 191 22.40 -18.24 -4.02
C THR A 191 22.00 -16.95 -3.32
N HIS A 192 22.95 -16.00 -3.23
CA HIS A 192 22.65 -14.68 -2.63
C HIS A 192 21.61 -13.93 -3.47
N GLU A 193 21.65 -14.10 -4.80
CA GLU A 193 20.72 -13.47 -5.74
C GLU A 193 19.29 -13.98 -5.55
N LEU A 194 19.10 -15.31 -5.47
CA LEU A 194 17.78 -15.89 -5.26
C LEU A 194 17.20 -15.51 -3.90
N ASN A 195 18.02 -15.59 -2.85
CA ASN A 195 17.59 -15.14 -1.53
C ASN A 195 17.20 -13.67 -1.50
N ALA A 196 17.97 -12.79 -2.15
CA ALA A 196 17.66 -11.37 -2.21
C ALA A 196 16.32 -11.11 -2.94
N VAL A 197 16.05 -11.80 -4.03
CA VAL A 197 14.75 -11.70 -4.74
C VAL A 197 13.60 -12.21 -3.88
N LEU A 198 13.79 -13.31 -3.16
CA LEU A 198 12.77 -13.79 -2.22
C LEU A 198 12.48 -12.76 -1.13
N PHE A 199 13.50 -12.12 -0.56
CA PHE A 199 13.28 -11.00 0.37
C PHE A 199 12.52 -9.83 -0.26
N ASP A 200 12.79 -9.51 -1.53
CA ASP A 200 12.05 -8.47 -2.25
C ASP A 200 10.59 -8.86 -2.44
N ILE A 201 10.29 -10.12 -2.76
CA ILE A 201 8.92 -10.63 -2.91
C ILE A 201 8.18 -10.60 -1.57
N PHE A 202 8.82 -11.05 -0.47
CA PHE A 202 8.23 -10.98 0.87
C PHE A 202 7.91 -9.53 1.25
N ALA A 203 8.88 -8.64 1.13
CA ALA A 203 8.69 -7.23 1.48
C ALA A 203 7.62 -6.55 0.61
N CYS A 204 7.49 -6.92 -0.66
CA CYS A 204 6.43 -6.42 -1.53
C CYS A 204 5.06 -6.96 -1.13
N SER A 205 4.96 -8.23 -0.73
CA SER A 205 3.72 -8.83 -0.23
C SER A 205 3.24 -8.14 1.05
N ASP A 206 4.15 -7.90 2.01
CA ASP A 206 3.82 -7.21 3.26
C ASP A 206 3.40 -5.74 3.02
N ASP A 207 4.03 -5.08 2.05
CA ASP A 207 3.70 -3.69 1.69
C ASP A 207 2.35 -3.58 0.97
N LEU A 208 2.01 -4.54 0.09
CA LEU A 208 0.68 -4.63 -0.51
C LEU A 208 -0.41 -4.92 0.54
N ALA A 209 -0.15 -5.82 1.49
CA ALA A 209 -1.07 -6.07 2.60
C ALA A 209 -1.30 -4.80 3.44
N SER A 210 -0.24 -4.02 3.68
CA SER A 210 -0.35 -2.72 4.36
C SER A 210 -1.16 -1.71 3.56
N HIS A 211 -1.03 -1.70 2.22
CA HIS A 211 -1.82 -0.87 1.32
C HIS A 211 -3.31 -1.24 1.40
N ASN A 212 -3.65 -2.52 1.28
CA ASN A 212 -5.01 -3.03 1.39
C ASN A 212 -5.63 -2.72 2.78
N SER A 213 -4.83 -2.83 3.86
CA SER A 213 -5.28 -2.46 5.21
C SER A 213 -5.67 -0.97 5.29
N VAL A 214 -4.91 -0.07 4.65
CA VAL A 214 -5.28 1.36 4.58
C VAL A 214 -6.59 1.56 3.80
N GLU A 215 -6.83 0.79 2.75
CA GLU A 215 -8.08 0.88 1.97
C GLU A 215 -9.27 0.37 2.78
N ASP A 216 -9.16 -0.81 3.36
CA ASP A 216 -10.26 -1.46 4.06
C ASP A 216 -10.60 -0.79 5.40
N ASN A 217 -9.58 -0.38 6.17
CA ASN A 217 -9.75 0.10 7.54
C ASN A 217 -9.74 1.63 7.68
N LEU A 218 -9.34 2.36 6.62
CA LEU A 218 -9.32 3.82 6.64
C LEU A 218 -10.11 4.43 5.47
N PHE A 219 -9.76 4.11 4.22
CA PHE A 219 -10.32 4.75 3.04
C PHE A 219 -11.82 4.45 2.85
N VAL A 220 -12.20 3.19 2.82
CA VAL A 220 -13.60 2.75 2.66
C VAL A 220 -14.50 3.29 3.80
N PRO A 221 -14.14 3.18 5.09
CA PRO A 221 -14.95 3.70 6.18
C PRO A 221 -15.10 5.23 6.14
N VAL A 222 -14.06 5.97 5.76
CA VAL A 222 -14.13 7.42 5.63
C VAL A 222 -15.10 7.82 4.51
N ILE A 223 -15.07 7.16 3.36
CA ILE A 223 -16.01 7.43 2.26
C ILE A 223 -17.45 7.13 2.70
N ARG A 224 -17.69 6.00 3.37
CA ARG A 224 -19.03 5.67 3.92
C ARG A 224 -19.54 6.76 4.86
N TYR A 225 -18.68 7.33 5.69
CA TYR A 225 -19.06 8.44 6.55
C TYR A 225 -19.52 9.66 5.73
N TYR A 226 -18.82 10.02 4.65
CA TYR A 226 -19.21 11.10 3.76
C TYR A 226 -20.47 10.80 2.94
N GLU A 227 -20.73 9.55 2.56
CA GLU A 227 -21.97 9.12 1.90
C GLU A 227 -23.18 9.31 2.82
N THR A 228 -23.09 8.82 4.07
CA THR A 228 -24.21 8.92 5.05
C THR A 228 -24.49 10.34 5.52
N GLY A 229 -23.49 11.20 5.60
CA GLY A 229 -23.65 12.61 5.94
C GLY A 229 -24.47 13.39 4.91
N ARG A 230 -24.57 12.91 3.66
CA ARG A 230 -25.40 13.51 2.61
C ARG A 230 -26.86 13.08 2.69
N GLU A 231 -27.13 11.81 3.01
CA GLU A 231 -28.50 11.29 3.13
C GLU A 231 -29.32 11.99 4.23
N THR A 232 -28.67 12.66 5.17
CA THR A 232 -29.32 13.40 6.26
C THR A 232 -29.62 14.86 5.92
N HIS A 233 -29.23 15.37 4.74
CA HIS A 233 -29.41 16.76 4.30
C HIS A 233 -30.30 16.93 3.06
N ASP A 234 -30.79 15.85 2.46
CA ASP A 234 -31.85 15.80 1.43
C ASP A 234 -33.20 15.42 2.03
#